data_4f7e77dd32ae4364d1552d8c4da4af34
#
_entry.id   4f7e77dd32ae4364d1552d8c4da4af34
#
_cell.length_a   1.000
_cell.length_b   1.000
_cell.length_c   1.000
_cell.angle_alpha   90.00
_cell.angle_beta   90.00
_cell.angle_gamma   90.00
#
_symmetry.space_group_name_H-M   'P 1'
#
loop_
_entity.id
_entity.type
_entity.pdbx_description
1 polymer ?
#
loop_
_entity_poly.entity_id
_entity_poly.type
_entity_poly.pdbx_seq_one_letter_code
_entity_poly.pdbx_strand_id
1 'polypeptide(L)'
;MKNLTRRNFNTLMAKGMGSAAIMAVTPMACAMGTGQDKKKLGIALVGLGSYSTYQLAPALQDTQHCYLAGIVTGTPEKEKIWADKYNIPKKNIYNYQNFDDIAKNDDIDVVYVVLPNSMHAEFCIRAAKAGKHVICEKPMAVSVEECDAIIDACNKAGVKLGIGYRLQSEPYTNEVKRFVRENTFGKIRYVSADAGYYSGGNPDQWRLNKELSGGGALLNMGVYAIQSTIYGSGQNPISVTAQEYSTRPEYFKDTDETITAQFEFPNGAVGNIMTSHNINANSMYVSAETGWFQLQPANNYGPLSGKTSKGDVIEFPHESQQKLQMDDFSKHVLFDAPNIAPGEMGKRDMIICAAIYESIAKGGQKVMLNLEPGYGFGGIPTS
;
A
#
# COMPACT_ATOMS: atom_id res chain seq x y z
N MET A 1 -24.21 -43.76 -7.16
CA MET A 1 -23.34 -42.91 -8.00
C MET A 1 -21.92 -43.46 -7.87
N LYS A 2 -21.33 -44.01 -8.95
CA LYS A 2 -20.02 -44.64 -8.94
C LYS A 2 -18.92 -43.60 -9.05
N ASN A 3 -17.97 -43.62 -8.13
CA ASN A 3 -16.82 -42.73 -8.12
C ASN A 3 -15.93 -42.92 -9.35
N LEU A 4 -15.74 -41.86 -10.13
CA LEU A 4 -14.79 -41.80 -11.24
C LEU A 4 -13.37 -41.59 -10.68
N THR A 5 -12.50 -42.58 -10.86
CA THR A 5 -11.09 -42.47 -10.52
C THR A 5 -10.28 -41.85 -11.66
N ARG A 6 -9.15 -41.22 -11.34
CA ARG A 6 -8.21 -40.59 -12.29
C ARG A 6 -7.80 -41.51 -13.48
N ARG A 7 -7.86 -42.82 -13.30
CA ARG A 7 -7.52 -43.80 -14.33
C ARG A 7 -8.61 -43.94 -15.41
N ASN A 8 -9.88 -43.66 -15.07
CA ASN A 8 -11.01 -43.74 -16.02
C ASN A 8 -11.12 -42.51 -16.90
N PHE A 9 -10.60 -41.36 -16.46
CA PHE A 9 -10.59 -40.12 -17.25
C PHE A 9 -9.61 -40.19 -18.44
N ASN A 10 -8.45 -40.78 -18.24
CA ASN A 10 -7.44 -40.91 -19.31
C ASN A 10 -7.82 -41.94 -20.42
N THR A 11 -8.72 -42.86 -20.12
CA THR A 11 -9.17 -43.86 -21.10
C THR A 11 -10.29 -43.37 -22.01
N LEU A 12 -11.04 -42.34 -21.57
CA LEU A 12 -12.08 -41.69 -22.41
C LEU A 12 -11.52 -40.74 -23.49
N MET A 13 -10.33 -40.16 -23.23
CA MET A 13 -9.68 -39.23 -24.17
C MET A 13 -8.93 -39.94 -25.33
N ALA A 14 -8.74 -41.27 -25.22
CA ALA A 14 -8.01 -42.05 -26.24
C ALA A 14 -8.87 -42.65 -27.35
N LYS A 15 -10.20 -42.44 -27.37
CA LYS A 15 -11.13 -43.06 -28.32
C LYS A 15 -11.91 -42.12 -29.22
N GLY A 16 -11.44 -40.89 -29.43
CA GLY A 16 -12.11 -39.91 -30.29
C GLY A 16 -11.17 -39.32 -31.34
N MET A 17 -10.59 -40.14 -32.22
CA MET A 17 -9.94 -39.63 -33.43
C MET A 17 -10.74 -40.05 -34.67
N GLY A 18 -11.35 -39.07 -35.30
CA GLY A 18 -11.95 -39.12 -36.63
C GLY A 18 -11.78 -37.79 -37.31
N SER A 19 -10.85 -37.80 -38.26
CA SER A 19 -10.60 -36.92 -39.44
C SER A 19 -11.28 -35.55 -39.54
N ALA A 20 -10.51 -34.45 -39.52
CA ALA A 20 -10.74 -33.25 -40.33
C ALA A 20 -9.50 -32.35 -40.41
N ALA A 21 -9.11 -32.08 -41.63
CA ALA A 21 -8.40 -30.94 -42.21
C ALA A 21 -7.32 -30.20 -41.38
N ILE A 22 -6.09 -30.35 -41.82
CA ILE A 22 -4.90 -29.58 -41.47
C ILE A 22 -5.05 -28.16 -42.05
N MET A 23 -5.36 -27.18 -41.20
CA MET A 23 -4.98 -25.78 -41.42
C MET A 23 -3.70 -25.53 -40.62
N ALA A 24 -2.63 -25.23 -41.35
CA ALA A 24 -1.36 -24.83 -40.72
C ALA A 24 -1.53 -23.48 -40.01
N VAL A 25 -1.73 -23.53 -38.72
CA VAL A 25 -1.55 -22.39 -37.83
C VAL A 25 -0.08 -22.42 -37.40
N THR A 26 0.72 -21.51 -37.95
CA THR A 26 2.05 -21.23 -37.45
C THR A 26 1.94 -20.87 -35.95
N PRO A 27 2.62 -21.57 -35.04
CA PRO A 27 2.69 -21.12 -33.69
C PRO A 27 3.53 -19.84 -33.66
N MET A 28 2.91 -18.72 -33.36
CA MET A 28 3.60 -17.53 -32.95
C MET A 28 4.29 -17.91 -31.62
N ALA A 29 5.58 -18.24 -31.74
CA ALA A 29 6.42 -18.49 -30.56
C ALA A 29 6.47 -17.18 -29.78
N CYS A 30 5.69 -17.10 -28.69
CA CYS A 30 6.06 -16.25 -27.60
C CYS A 30 7.47 -16.66 -27.20
N ALA A 31 8.43 -15.81 -27.48
CA ALA A 31 9.77 -15.93 -26.94
C ALA A 31 9.62 -15.87 -25.41
N MET A 32 9.45 -17.04 -24.78
CA MET A 32 9.78 -17.20 -23.36
C MET A 32 11.29 -17.00 -23.29
N GLY A 33 11.68 -15.79 -22.92
CA GLY A 33 13.05 -15.51 -22.52
C GLY A 33 13.42 -16.57 -21.49
N THR A 34 14.56 -17.22 -21.69
CA THR A 34 15.20 -18.08 -20.70
C THR A 34 15.64 -17.20 -19.54
N GLY A 35 14.66 -16.78 -18.70
CA GLY A 35 14.96 -16.13 -17.44
C GLY A 35 15.63 -17.17 -16.56
N GLN A 36 16.92 -16.98 -16.25
CA GLN A 36 17.50 -17.58 -15.07
C GLN A 36 16.53 -17.28 -13.93
N ASP A 37 16.15 -18.30 -13.15
CA ASP A 37 15.36 -18.15 -11.94
C ASP A 37 16.09 -17.14 -11.01
N LYS A 38 15.71 -15.85 -11.11
CA LYS A 38 16.29 -14.82 -10.25
C LYS A 38 15.87 -15.13 -8.82
N LYS A 39 16.85 -15.37 -7.96
CA LYS A 39 16.60 -15.62 -6.53
C LYS A 39 16.18 -14.35 -5.78
N LYS A 40 16.54 -13.16 -6.27
CA LYS A 40 16.24 -11.86 -5.67
C LYS A 40 15.98 -10.81 -6.75
N LEU A 41 15.04 -9.89 -6.48
CA LEU A 41 14.72 -8.77 -7.35
C LEU A 41 15.58 -7.55 -7.04
N GLY A 42 16.10 -6.89 -8.07
CA GLY A 42 16.76 -5.60 -7.94
C GLY A 42 15.73 -4.47 -7.83
N ILE A 43 15.77 -3.72 -6.72
CA ILE A 43 14.90 -2.56 -6.49
C ILE A 43 15.68 -1.26 -6.75
N ALA A 44 15.12 -0.35 -7.55
CA ALA A 44 15.56 1.03 -7.65
C ALA A 44 14.67 1.94 -6.80
N LEU A 45 15.27 2.69 -5.86
CA LEU A 45 14.55 3.70 -5.06
C LEU A 45 14.50 5.03 -5.84
N VAL A 46 13.29 5.55 -6.06
CA VAL A 46 13.05 6.84 -6.71
C VAL A 46 12.67 7.88 -5.67
N GLY A 47 13.56 8.86 -5.46
CA GLY A 47 13.43 9.83 -4.38
C GLY A 47 14.21 9.41 -3.13
N LEU A 48 15.29 10.15 -2.83
CA LEU A 48 16.19 9.85 -1.72
C LEU A 48 15.96 10.81 -0.55
N GLY A 49 14.69 10.88 -0.11
CA GLY A 49 14.27 11.63 1.09
C GLY A 49 14.56 10.89 2.39
N SER A 50 14.06 11.42 3.51
CA SER A 50 14.26 10.83 4.84
C SER A 50 13.75 9.40 4.93
N TYR A 51 12.60 9.08 4.32
CA TYR A 51 12.04 7.74 4.38
C TYR A 51 12.93 6.71 3.66
N SER A 52 13.39 7.03 2.45
CA SER A 52 14.35 6.18 1.74
C SER A 52 15.66 6.03 2.52
N THR A 53 16.16 7.12 3.10
CA THR A 53 17.47 7.16 3.78
C THR A 53 17.47 6.39 5.11
N TYR A 54 16.41 6.53 5.92
CA TYR A 54 16.40 6.01 7.28
C TYR A 54 15.54 4.76 7.47
N GLN A 55 14.69 4.43 6.50
CA GLN A 55 13.78 3.28 6.59
C GLN A 55 14.01 2.26 5.47
N LEU A 56 13.87 2.65 4.19
CA LEU A 56 13.87 1.69 3.08
C LEU A 56 15.26 1.13 2.76
N ALA A 57 16.28 2.00 2.60
CA ALA A 57 17.59 1.53 2.23
C ALA A 57 18.29 0.68 3.32
N PRO A 58 18.17 0.98 4.63
CA PRO A 58 18.58 0.06 5.67
C PRO A 58 17.83 -1.27 5.63
N ALA A 59 16.50 -1.25 5.48
CA ALA A 59 15.68 -2.46 5.40
C ALA A 59 16.05 -3.35 4.21
N LEU A 60 16.42 -2.77 3.06
CA LEU A 60 16.88 -3.50 1.87
C LEU A 60 18.18 -4.28 2.09
N GLN A 61 18.96 -3.97 3.14
CA GLN A 61 20.15 -4.77 3.46
C GLN A 61 19.80 -6.12 4.10
N ASP A 62 18.59 -6.24 4.69
CA ASP A 62 18.13 -7.41 5.42
C ASP A 62 17.04 -8.20 4.68
N THR A 63 16.62 -7.76 3.48
CA THR A 63 15.60 -8.44 2.67
C THR A 63 16.09 -9.78 2.12
N GLN A 64 15.17 -10.75 2.02
CA GLN A 64 15.46 -12.10 1.54
C GLN A 64 15.23 -12.26 0.04
N HIS A 65 14.22 -11.56 -0.51
CA HIS A 65 13.75 -11.74 -1.88
C HIS A 65 14.05 -10.54 -2.79
N CYS A 66 14.65 -9.48 -2.27
CA CYS A 66 15.07 -8.32 -3.06
C CYS A 66 16.36 -7.71 -2.50
N TYR A 67 16.88 -6.69 -3.19
CA TYR A 67 18.05 -5.92 -2.78
C TYR A 67 18.03 -4.53 -3.40
N LEU A 68 18.79 -3.58 -2.84
CA LEU A 68 18.96 -2.24 -3.41
C LEU A 68 19.88 -2.32 -4.63
N ALA A 69 19.30 -2.26 -5.82
CA ALA A 69 20.05 -2.35 -7.09
C ALA A 69 20.41 -0.99 -7.67
N GLY A 70 19.53 0.01 -7.50
CA GLY A 70 19.71 1.32 -8.13
C GLY A 70 19.02 2.46 -7.39
N ILE A 71 19.30 3.66 -7.84
CA ILE A 71 18.71 4.89 -7.31
C ILE A 71 18.35 5.87 -8.42
N VAL A 72 17.32 6.68 -8.13
CA VAL A 72 16.92 7.83 -8.96
C VAL A 72 16.80 9.06 -8.07
N THR A 73 17.53 10.12 -8.37
CA THR A 73 17.50 11.36 -7.58
C THR A 73 17.63 12.59 -8.46
N GLY A 74 16.95 13.69 -8.08
CA GLY A 74 17.17 15.01 -8.66
C GLY A 74 18.29 15.80 -7.98
N THR A 75 19.02 15.20 -7.02
CA THR A 75 20.07 15.86 -6.22
C THR A 75 21.41 15.18 -6.47
N PRO A 76 22.27 15.74 -7.34
CA PRO A 76 23.53 15.10 -7.75
C PRO A 76 24.46 14.73 -6.59
N GLU A 77 24.48 15.51 -5.53
CA GLU A 77 25.30 15.25 -4.35
C GLU A 77 24.96 13.91 -3.68
N LYS A 78 23.68 13.49 -3.75
CA LYS A 78 23.22 12.22 -3.20
C LYS A 78 23.68 11.03 -4.02
N GLU A 79 23.90 11.18 -5.31
CA GLU A 79 24.34 10.08 -6.19
C GLU A 79 25.63 9.44 -5.66
N LYS A 80 26.67 10.27 -5.42
CA LYS A 80 27.94 9.79 -4.90
C LYS A 80 27.82 9.19 -3.50
N ILE A 81 27.11 9.87 -2.59
CA ILE A 81 26.93 9.41 -1.20
C ILE A 81 26.26 8.03 -1.17
N TRP A 82 25.22 7.82 -1.97
CA TRP A 82 24.51 6.57 -2.01
C TRP A 82 25.27 5.47 -2.75
N ALA A 83 25.95 5.82 -3.86
CA ALA A 83 26.79 4.88 -4.58
C ALA A 83 27.88 4.30 -3.69
N ASP A 84 28.60 5.16 -2.96
CA ASP A 84 29.69 4.76 -2.07
C ASP A 84 29.15 3.94 -0.88
N LYS A 85 28.02 4.37 -0.28
CA LYS A 85 27.46 3.72 0.90
C LYS A 85 26.90 2.32 0.64
N TYR A 86 26.25 2.14 -0.50
CA TYR A 86 25.52 0.91 -0.84
C TYR A 86 26.14 0.13 -1.99
N ASN A 87 27.32 0.50 -2.47
CA ASN A 87 28.04 -0.11 -3.58
C ASN A 87 27.19 -0.18 -4.88
N ILE A 88 26.46 0.90 -5.20
CA ILE A 88 25.59 0.95 -6.37
C ILE A 88 26.42 1.23 -7.63
N PRO A 89 26.39 0.36 -8.64
CA PRO A 89 27.11 0.59 -9.89
C PRO A 89 26.63 1.87 -10.60
N LYS A 90 27.57 2.61 -11.23
CA LYS A 90 27.22 3.85 -11.95
C LYS A 90 26.10 3.68 -12.99
N LYS A 91 26.03 2.53 -13.65
CA LYS A 91 24.97 2.19 -14.63
C LYS A 91 23.57 2.11 -14.00
N ASN A 92 23.47 2.01 -12.68
CA ASN A 92 22.23 1.89 -11.92
C ASN A 92 21.84 3.19 -11.19
N ILE A 93 22.49 4.31 -11.55
CA ILE A 93 22.24 5.63 -11.00
C ILE A 93 21.59 6.49 -12.07
N TYR A 94 20.41 7.01 -11.75
CA TYR A 94 19.57 7.80 -12.65
C TYR A 94 19.12 9.10 -12.00
N ASN A 95 18.70 10.03 -12.84
CA ASN A 95 17.96 11.22 -12.45
C ASN A 95 16.57 11.23 -13.07
N TYR A 96 15.79 12.28 -12.81
CA TYR A 96 14.41 12.35 -13.32
C TYR A 96 14.32 12.51 -14.85
N GLN A 97 15.37 13.05 -15.50
CA GLN A 97 15.43 13.26 -16.95
C GLN A 97 15.74 11.95 -17.70
N ASN A 98 16.68 11.17 -17.23
CA ASN A 98 17.09 9.90 -17.86
C ASN A 98 16.42 8.67 -17.23
N PHE A 99 15.37 8.86 -16.43
CA PHE A 99 14.66 7.78 -15.73
C PHE A 99 14.24 6.64 -16.67
N ASP A 100 13.76 6.96 -17.88
CA ASP A 100 13.21 5.97 -18.82
C ASP A 100 14.29 5.02 -19.38
N ASP A 101 15.58 5.34 -19.25
CA ASP A 101 16.69 4.44 -19.60
C ASP A 101 16.75 3.18 -18.71
N ILE A 102 16.05 3.19 -17.55
CA ILE A 102 15.85 2.00 -16.69
C ILE A 102 15.27 0.81 -17.48
N ALA A 103 14.51 1.08 -18.53
CA ALA A 103 13.93 0.03 -19.41
C ALA A 103 14.99 -0.95 -19.95
N LYS A 104 16.22 -0.49 -20.17
CA LYS A 104 17.33 -1.26 -20.74
C LYS A 104 18.23 -1.90 -19.68
N ASN A 105 17.89 -1.78 -18.40
CA ASN A 105 18.73 -2.25 -17.30
C ASN A 105 18.15 -3.50 -16.63
N ASP A 106 18.77 -4.64 -16.88
CA ASP A 106 18.34 -5.94 -16.35
C ASP A 106 18.70 -6.15 -14.87
N ASP A 107 19.50 -5.26 -14.25
CA ASP A 107 19.77 -5.31 -12.81
C ASP A 107 18.56 -4.81 -12.00
N ILE A 108 17.66 -4.04 -12.63
CA ILE A 108 16.50 -3.43 -11.97
C ILE A 108 15.22 -4.14 -12.43
N ASP A 109 14.53 -4.76 -11.51
CA ASP A 109 13.25 -5.45 -11.73
C ASP A 109 12.07 -4.63 -11.23
N VAL A 110 12.27 -3.88 -10.14
CA VAL A 110 11.23 -3.12 -9.42
C VAL A 110 11.66 -1.67 -9.27
N VAL A 111 10.76 -0.77 -9.53
CA VAL A 111 10.90 0.65 -9.22
C VAL A 111 10.03 0.97 -8.00
N TYR A 112 10.64 1.49 -6.94
CA TYR A 112 9.94 1.94 -5.74
C TYR A 112 9.87 3.46 -5.72
N VAL A 113 8.67 4.02 -5.95
CA VAL A 113 8.43 5.46 -6.04
C VAL A 113 8.19 6.04 -4.64
N VAL A 114 9.08 6.94 -4.19
CA VAL A 114 9.13 7.53 -2.85
C VAL A 114 9.30 9.06 -2.96
N LEU A 115 8.46 9.66 -3.75
CA LEU A 115 8.47 11.08 -4.12
C LEU A 115 7.39 11.85 -3.34
N PRO A 116 7.30 13.19 -3.48
CA PRO A 116 6.08 13.92 -3.14
C PRO A 116 4.86 13.35 -3.88
N ASN A 117 3.70 13.35 -3.21
CA ASN A 117 2.51 12.60 -3.67
C ASN A 117 2.09 12.93 -5.11
N SER A 118 2.18 14.20 -5.53
CA SER A 118 1.81 14.63 -6.88
C SER A 118 2.71 14.08 -7.99
N MET A 119 3.87 13.53 -7.64
CA MET A 119 4.79 12.91 -8.59
C MET A 119 4.59 11.40 -8.70
N HIS A 120 3.79 10.79 -7.85
CA HIS A 120 3.61 9.34 -7.83
C HIS A 120 3.08 8.81 -9.16
N ALA A 121 2.01 9.41 -9.70
CA ALA A 121 1.38 8.95 -10.94
C ALA A 121 2.35 8.98 -12.12
N GLU A 122 3.07 10.09 -12.32
CA GLU A 122 4.04 10.20 -13.41
C GLU A 122 5.07 9.07 -13.35
N PHE A 123 5.76 8.92 -12.21
CA PHE A 123 6.88 7.98 -12.12
C PHE A 123 6.43 6.51 -12.07
N CYS A 124 5.27 6.21 -11.50
CA CYS A 124 4.68 4.87 -11.56
C CYS A 124 4.33 4.47 -13.01
N ILE A 125 3.69 5.38 -13.77
CA ILE A 125 3.34 5.15 -15.17
C ILE A 125 4.59 4.99 -16.03
N ARG A 126 5.63 5.81 -15.81
CA ARG A 126 6.92 5.69 -16.52
C ARG A 126 7.60 4.36 -16.21
N ALA A 127 7.63 3.95 -14.93
CA ALA A 127 8.18 2.65 -14.52
C ALA A 127 7.44 1.48 -15.18
N ALA A 128 6.11 1.51 -15.19
CA ALA A 128 5.29 0.49 -15.87
C ALA A 128 5.61 0.44 -17.38
N LYS A 129 5.68 1.60 -18.07
CA LYS A 129 6.05 1.68 -19.47
C LYS A 129 7.48 1.17 -19.74
N ALA A 130 8.39 1.29 -18.78
CA ALA A 130 9.73 0.73 -18.82
C ALA A 130 9.75 -0.80 -18.57
N GLY A 131 8.59 -1.45 -18.40
CA GLY A 131 8.47 -2.88 -18.14
C GLY A 131 8.92 -3.30 -16.74
N LYS A 132 8.96 -2.36 -15.78
CA LYS A 132 9.38 -2.65 -14.40
C LYS A 132 8.16 -2.81 -13.49
N HIS A 133 8.23 -3.74 -12.55
CA HIS A 133 7.25 -3.83 -11.47
C HIS A 133 7.31 -2.57 -10.61
N VAL A 134 6.19 -2.20 -9.98
CA VAL A 134 6.06 -0.91 -9.29
C VAL A 134 5.66 -1.12 -7.83
N ILE A 135 6.39 -0.48 -6.91
CA ILE A 135 5.90 -0.17 -5.57
C ILE A 135 5.70 1.34 -5.51
N CYS A 136 4.50 1.78 -5.17
CA CYS A 136 4.16 3.19 -4.99
C CYS A 136 3.97 3.49 -3.51
N GLU A 137 4.63 4.52 -2.96
CA GLU A 137 4.35 4.95 -1.59
C GLU A 137 2.92 5.45 -1.42
N LYS A 138 2.48 5.40 -0.18
CA LYS A 138 1.17 5.93 0.24
C LYS A 138 1.26 7.47 0.50
N PRO A 139 0.19 8.21 0.22
CA PRO A 139 -1.00 7.80 -0.52
C PRO A 139 -0.64 7.47 -1.97
N MET A 140 -1.40 6.59 -2.60
CA MET A 140 -1.07 6.12 -3.95
C MET A 140 -0.93 7.25 -4.98
N ALA A 141 -1.77 8.28 -4.87
CA ALA A 141 -1.78 9.46 -5.74
C ALA A 141 -2.48 10.62 -5.02
N VAL A 142 -2.71 11.73 -5.72
CA VAL A 142 -3.44 12.89 -5.19
C VAL A 142 -4.92 12.92 -5.62
N SER A 143 -5.32 12.02 -6.53
CA SER A 143 -6.72 11.86 -6.95
C SER A 143 -7.04 10.40 -7.30
N VAL A 144 -8.34 10.09 -7.44
CA VAL A 144 -8.84 8.77 -7.84
C VAL A 144 -8.48 8.48 -9.29
N GLU A 145 -8.54 9.49 -10.16
CA GLU A 145 -8.22 9.39 -11.58
C GLU A 145 -6.73 9.03 -11.79
N GLU A 146 -5.84 9.60 -10.97
CA GLU A 146 -4.43 9.24 -11.00
C GLU A 146 -4.20 7.80 -10.53
N CYS A 147 -4.95 7.33 -9.52
CA CYS A 147 -4.90 5.91 -9.12
C CYS A 147 -5.31 4.99 -10.27
N ASP A 148 -6.39 5.31 -10.98
CA ASP A 148 -6.82 4.56 -12.16
C ASP A 148 -5.76 4.55 -13.24
N ALA A 149 -5.15 5.69 -13.52
CA ALA A 149 -4.09 5.81 -14.52
C ALA A 149 -2.86 4.94 -14.19
N ILE A 150 -2.48 4.85 -12.91
CA ILE A 150 -1.38 3.98 -12.45
C ILE A 150 -1.76 2.51 -12.64
N ILE A 151 -2.94 2.09 -12.17
CA ILE A 151 -3.44 0.71 -12.28
C ILE A 151 -3.50 0.29 -13.75
N ASP A 152 -4.09 1.12 -14.60
CA ASP A 152 -4.21 0.88 -16.04
C ASP A 152 -2.85 0.75 -16.72
N ALA A 153 -1.87 1.60 -16.37
CA ALA A 153 -0.53 1.54 -16.94
C ALA A 153 0.17 0.23 -16.57
N CYS A 154 0.08 -0.19 -15.30
CA CYS A 154 0.67 -1.46 -14.85
C CYS A 154 -0.01 -2.66 -15.52
N ASN A 155 -1.33 -2.68 -15.60
CA ASN A 155 -2.10 -3.74 -16.26
C ASN A 155 -1.75 -3.83 -17.76
N LYS A 156 -1.69 -2.71 -18.48
CA LYS A 156 -1.31 -2.67 -19.91
C LYS A 156 0.11 -3.15 -20.17
N ALA A 157 1.02 -2.88 -19.24
CA ALA A 157 2.40 -3.32 -19.34
C ALA A 157 2.62 -4.77 -18.85
N GLY A 158 1.62 -5.40 -18.23
CA GLY A 158 1.74 -6.74 -17.62
C GLY A 158 2.68 -6.79 -16.43
N VAL A 159 2.86 -5.67 -15.72
CA VAL A 159 3.72 -5.57 -14.53
C VAL A 159 2.90 -5.55 -13.25
N LYS A 160 3.50 -6.02 -12.16
CA LYS A 160 2.86 -6.04 -10.84
C LYS A 160 2.93 -4.65 -10.20
N LEU A 161 1.87 -4.27 -9.46
CA LEU A 161 1.76 -3.03 -8.69
C LEU A 161 1.48 -3.35 -7.23
N GLY A 162 2.27 -2.77 -6.32
CA GLY A 162 2.02 -2.81 -4.87
C GLY A 162 2.06 -1.40 -4.28
N ILE A 163 1.32 -1.18 -3.20
CA ILE A 163 1.32 0.10 -2.48
C ILE A 163 2.14 -0.02 -1.19
N GLY A 164 2.84 1.05 -0.81
CA GLY A 164 3.71 1.13 0.36
C GLY A 164 2.96 1.09 1.69
N TYR A 165 2.02 0.15 1.84
CA TYR A 165 1.23 -0.05 3.06
C TYR A 165 1.93 -1.02 4.02
N ARG A 166 3.04 -0.58 4.62
CA ARG A 166 3.90 -1.36 5.50
C ARG A 166 3.18 -2.12 6.63
N LEU A 167 2.07 -1.56 7.14
CA LEU A 167 1.27 -2.19 8.20
C LEU A 167 0.52 -3.44 7.72
N GLN A 168 0.39 -3.67 6.41
CA GLN A 168 -0.21 -4.90 5.88
C GLN A 168 0.66 -6.14 6.17
N SER A 169 1.98 -5.98 6.21
CA SER A 169 2.94 -7.05 6.51
C SER A 169 3.27 -7.16 8.00
N GLU A 170 2.78 -6.22 8.81
CA GLU A 170 3.18 -6.05 10.20
C GLU A 170 2.41 -7.01 11.14
N PRO A 171 3.08 -7.75 12.05
CA PRO A 171 2.46 -8.80 12.85
C PRO A 171 1.31 -8.34 13.77
N TYR A 172 1.42 -7.19 14.42
CA TYR A 172 0.37 -6.66 15.32
C TYR A 172 -0.91 -6.30 14.56
N THR A 173 -0.78 -5.69 13.39
CA THR A 173 -1.90 -5.40 12.49
C THR A 173 -2.53 -6.69 11.99
N ASN A 174 -1.72 -7.71 11.67
CA ASN A 174 -2.21 -9.02 11.26
C ASN A 174 -2.95 -9.73 12.39
N GLU A 175 -2.52 -9.56 13.64
CA GLU A 175 -3.23 -10.09 14.81
C GLU A 175 -4.61 -9.43 15.00
N VAL A 176 -4.70 -8.11 14.83
CA VAL A 176 -5.99 -7.39 14.81
C VAL A 176 -6.91 -7.98 13.73
N LYS A 177 -6.39 -8.14 12.50
CA LYS A 177 -7.16 -8.74 11.40
C LYS A 177 -7.58 -10.18 11.71
N ARG A 178 -6.75 -10.95 12.42
CA ARG A 178 -7.08 -12.31 12.88
C ARG A 178 -8.24 -12.29 13.89
N PHE A 179 -8.18 -11.43 14.92
CA PHE A 179 -9.27 -11.31 15.90
C PHE A 179 -10.62 -11.02 15.24
N VAL A 180 -10.61 -10.13 14.24
CA VAL A 180 -11.84 -9.76 13.51
C VAL A 180 -12.32 -10.92 12.63
N ARG A 181 -11.44 -11.54 11.85
CA ARG A 181 -11.77 -12.65 10.95
C ARG A 181 -12.28 -13.88 11.69
N GLU A 182 -11.66 -14.21 12.83
CA GLU A 182 -12.03 -15.35 13.66
C GLU A 182 -13.18 -15.05 14.63
N ASN A 183 -13.67 -13.79 14.61
CA ASN A 183 -14.74 -13.34 15.52
C ASN A 183 -14.41 -13.57 17.01
N THR A 184 -13.13 -13.40 17.40
CA THR A 184 -12.58 -13.76 18.73
C THR A 184 -13.28 -13.08 19.89
N PHE A 185 -13.80 -11.87 19.67
CA PHE A 185 -14.51 -11.05 20.66
C PHE A 185 -15.99 -10.83 20.30
N GLY A 186 -16.53 -11.61 19.35
CA GLY A 186 -17.88 -11.44 18.87
C GLY A 186 -18.01 -10.26 17.88
N LYS A 187 -19.25 -9.87 17.59
CA LYS A 187 -19.57 -8.83 16.60
C LYS A 187 -18.92 -7.49 16.96
N ILE A 188 -18.19 -6.91 16.01
CA ILE A 188 -17.60 -5.57 16.17
C ILE A 188 -18.70 -4.53 16.27
N ARG A 189 -18.56 -3.61 17.24
CA ARG A 189 -19.51 -2.53 17.53
C ARG A 189 -18.93 -1.16 17.19
N TYR A 190 -17.65 -0.95 17.51
CA TYR A 190 -17.02 0.35 17.41
C TYR A 190 -15.51 0.21 17.14
N VAL A 191 -14.99 1.08 16.27
CA VAL A 191 -13.55 1.21 16.03
C VAL A 191 -13.16 2.68 16.15
N SER A 192 -12.09 2.97 16.87
CA SER A 192 -11.47 4.29 16.92
C SER A 192 -10.01 4.19 16.50
N ALA A 193 -9.55 5.11 15.66
CA ALA A 193 -8.16 5.15 15.24
C ALA A 193 -7.67 6.59 15.10
N ASP A 194 -6.51 6.88 15.70
CA ASP A 194 -5.89 8.19 15.68
C ASP A 194 -4.49 8.09 15.07
N ALA A 195 -4.18 8.99 14.15
CA ALA A 195 -2.88 9.06 13.52
C ALA A 195 -2.47 10.52 13.29
N GLY A 196 -1.48 10.98 14.02
CA GLY A 196 -1.03 12.37 13.92
C GLY A 196 0.32 12.58 14.58
N TYR A 197 0.93 13.70 14.24
CA TYR A 197 2.16 14.17 14.87
C TYR A 197 2.20 15.69 14.87
N TYR A 198 2.96 16.27 15.82
CA TYR A 198 3.18 17.71 15.85
C TYR A 198 4.22 18.12 14.81
N SER A 199 3.79 18.87 13.79
CA SER A 199 4.64 19.47 12.78
C SER A 199 5.04 20.89 13.21
N GLY A 200 6.14 21.01 13.94
CA GLY A 200 6.68 22.29 14.41
C GLY A 200 7.89 22.81 13.64
N GLY A 201 8.25 22.12 12.55
CA GLY A 201 9.48 22.41 11.79
C GLY A 201 9.34 23.46 10.69
N ASN A 202 9.99 23.19 9.56
CA ASN A 202 10.01 24.08 8.41
C ASN A 202 8.60 24.27 7.80
N PRO A 203 8.07 25.51 7.70
CA PRO A 203 6.80 25.77 7.04
C PRO A 203 6.85 25.55 5.51
N ASP A 204 8.05 25.56 4.91
CA ASP A 204 8.24 25.36 3.47
C ASP A 204 8.40 23.88 3.07
N GLN A 205 8.15 22.95 3.99
CA GLN A 205 8.21 21.52 3.66
C GLN A 205 7.11 21.16 2.64
N TRP A 206 7.44 20.28 1.70
CA TRP A 206 6.54 19.89 0.61
C TRP A 206 5.15 19.36 1.07
N ARG A 207 5.08 18.79 2.29
CA ARG A 207 3.82 18.29 2.87
C ARG A 207 2.83 19.40 3.24
N LEU A 208 3.28 20.64 3.36
CA LEU A 208 2.45 21.83 3.60
C LEU A 208 2.15 22.60 2.31
N ASN A 209 2.65 22.13 1.17
CA ASN A 209 2.34 22.65 -0.15
C ASN A 209 1.32 21.74 -0.83
N LYS A 210 0.10 22.20 -1.05
CA LYS A 210 -1.01 21.41 -1.59
C LYS A 210 -0.72 20.88 -3.01
N GLU A 211 0.00 21.62 -3.84
CA GLU A 211 0.35 21.20 -5.20
C GLU A 211 1.26 19.95 -5.19
N LEU A 212 2.12 19.83 -4.17
CA LEU A 212 3.03 18.69 -4.02
C LEU A 212 2.43 17.54 -3.22
N SER A 213 1.63 17.86 -2.20
CA SER A 213 1.09 16.85 -1.26
C SER A 213 -0.32 16.39 -1.62
N GLY A 214 -1.07 17.15 -2.41
CA GLY A 214 -2.48 16.90 -2.70
C GLY A 214 -3.44 17.22 -1.54
N GLY A 215 -2.93 17.35 -0.31
CA GLY A 215 -3.66 17.61 0.93
C GLY A 215 -2.73 17.63 2.13
N GLY A 216 -3.28 17.68 3.33
CA GLY A 216 -2.51 17.80 4.57
C GLY A 216 -2.43 16.51 5.38
N ALA A 217 -2.90 16.60 6.63
CA ALA A 217 -2.85 15.50 7.59
C ALA A 217 -3.62 14.27 7.09
N LEU A 218 -4.74 14.45 6.37
CA LEU A 218 -5.55 13.35 5.88
C LEU A 218 -4.75 12.44 4.93
N LEU A 219 -4.12 13.01 3.91
CA LEU A 219 -3.36 12.22 2.93
C LEU A 219 -2.06 11.67 3.49
N ASN A 220 -1.44 12.36 4.46
CA ASN A 220 -0.20 11.90 5.06
C ASN A 220 -0.39 10.86 6.16
N MET A 221 -1.20 11.16 7.17
CA MET A 221 -1.40 10.32 8.36
C MET A 221 -2.79 9.67 8.39
N GLY A 222 -3.81 10.35 7.85
CA GLY A 222 -5.19 9.87 7.89
C GLY A 222 -5.41 8.54 7.18
N VAL A 223 -4.63 8.23 6.16
CA VAL A 223 -4.66 6.92 5.50
C VAL A 223 -4.37 5.76 6.47
N TYR A 224 -3.52 5.95 7.48
CA TYR A 224 -3.31 4.95 8.53
C TYR A 224 -4.54 4.78 9.42
N ALA A 225 -5.18 5.88 9.82
CA ALA A 225 -6.40 5.84 10.63
C ALA A 225 -7.57 5.21 9.86
N ILE A 226 -7.75 5.57 8.57
CA ILE A 226 -8.74 4.95 7.67
C ILE A 226 -8.53 3.43 7.61
N GLN A 227 -7.31 3.00 7.30
CA GLN A 227 -6.99 1.57 7.22
C GLN A 227 -7.21 0.85 8.55
N SER A 228 -6.83 1.46 9.68
CA SER A 228 -7.06 0.90 11.00
C SER A 228 -8.55 0.66 11.28
N THR A 229 -9.44 1.57 10.86
CA THR A 229 -10.88 1.34 11.02
C THR A 229 -11.39 0.20 10.14
N ILE A 230 -10.86 0.04 8.94
CA ILE A 230 -11.18 -1.07 8.04
C ILE A 230 -10.67 -2.40 8.61
N TYR A 231 -9.44 -2.43 9.14
CA TYR A 231 -8.91 -3.65 9.79
C TYR A 231 -9.71 -4.04 11.02
N GLY A 232 -10.10 -3.06 11.84
CA GLY A 232 -10.86 -3.28 13.06
C GLY A 232 -12.32 -3.63 12.84
N SER A 233 -12.95 -3.15 11.77
CA SER A 233 -14.33 -3.48 11.41
C SER A 233 -14.45 -4.74 10.55
N GLY A 234 -13.38 -5.06 9.80
CA GLY A 234 -13.36 -6.14 8.81
C GLY A 234 -14.05 -5.81 7.50
N GLN A 235 -14.50 -4.59 7.30
CA GLN A 235 -15.33 -4.18 6.16
C GLN A 235 -14.95 -2.79 5.66
N ASN A 236 -15.27 -2.50 4.40
CA ASN A 236 -15.24 -1.15 3.87
C ASN A 236 -16.41 -0.32 4.43
N PRO A 237 -16.23 0.98 4.71
CA PRO A 237 -17.30 1.84 5.15
C PRO A 237 -18.32 2.11 4.01
N ILE A 238 -19.58 2.36 4.37
CA ILE A 238 -20.66 2.70 3.43
C ILE A 238 -21.02 4.18 3.44
N SER A 239 -20.56 4.93 4.43
CA SER A 239 -20.74 6.38 4.52
C SER A 239 -19.70 7.02 5.40
N VAL A 240 -19.53 8.33 5.24
CA VAL A 240 -18.65 9.16 6.08
C VAL A 240 -19.31 10.52 6.37
N THR A 241 -19.07 11.03 7.58
CA THR A 241 -19.23 12.45 7.96
C THR A 241 -17.91 12.95 8.49
N ALA A 242 -17.50 14.19 8.15
CA ALA A 242 -16.20 14.71 8.54
C ALA A 242 -16.24 16.21 8.81
N GLN A 243 -15.31 16.65 9.67
CA GLN A 243 -15.07 18.05 9.98
C GLN A 243 -13.57 18.32 10.01
N GLU A 244 -13.21 19.55 9.59
CA GLU A 244 -11.85 20.06 9.63
C GLU A 244 -11.72 21.15 10.69
N TYR A 245 -10.59 21.17 11.37
CA TYR A 245 -10.22 22.16 12.40
C TYR A 245 -8.82 22.67 12.15
N SER A 246 -8.62 23.98 12.32
CA SER A 246 -7.30 24.58 12.30
C SER A 246 -7.11 25.51 13.51
N THR A 247 -6.04 25.28 14.25
CA THR A 247 -5.60 26.10 15.38
C THR A 247 -4.36 26.92 15.03
N ARG A 248 -3.74 26.63 13.87
CA ARG A 248 -2.55 27.32 13.34
C ARG A 248 -2.72 27.64 11.85
N PRO A 249 -3.75 28.42 11.46
CA PRO A 249 -4.07 28.69 10.05
C PRO A 249 -2.94 29.41 9.31
N GLU A 250 -2.09 30.15 10.01
CA GLU A 250 -0.91 30.79 9.42
C GLU A 250 0.18 29.79 9.00
N TYR A 251 0.20 28.59 9.61
CA TYR A 251 1.13 27.51 9.28
C TYR A 251 0.54 26.52 8.27
N PHE A 252 -0.76 26.23 8.37
CA PHE A 252 -1.50 25.33 7.47
C PHE A 252 -2.37 26.13 6.49
N LYS A 253 -1.72 26.87 5.58
CA LYS A 253 -2.41 27.82 4.68
C LYS A 253 -3.27 27.13 3.63
N ASP A 254 -2.74 26.04 3.05
CA ASP A 254 -3.32 25.37 1.88
C ASP A 254 -3.66 23.90 2.14
N THR A 255 -3.29 23.40 3.31
CA THR A 255 -3.43 21.97 3.67
C THR A 255 -4.18 21.82 4.98
N ASP A 256 -4.96 20.77 5.10
CA ASP A 256 -5.67 20.44 6.34
C ASP A 256 -4.69 20.18 7.49
N GLU A 257 -5.02 20.78 8.66
CA GLU A 257 -4.28 20.61 9.91
C GLU A 257 -4.79 19.38 10.66
N THR A 258 -6.09 19.35 10.96
CA THR A 258 -6.75 18.33 11.77
C THR A 258 -8.11 17.99 11.19
N ILE A 259 -8.35 16.73 10.94
CA ILE A 259 -9.64 16.21 10.48
C ILE A 259 -10.13 15.14 11.45
N THR A 260 -11.42 15.20 11.79
CA THR A 260 -12.16 14.12 12.43
C THR A 260 -13.19 13.59 11.47
N ALA A 261 -13.36 12.25 11.41
CA ALA A 261 -14.38 11.65 10.58
C ALA A 261 -15.04 10.44 11.25
N GLN A 262 -16.31 10.25 10.97
CA GLN A 262 -17.11 9.11 11.41
C GLN A 262 -17.57 8.28 10.22
N PHE A 263 -17.40 6.96 10.32
CA PHE A 263 -17.80 5.98 9.31
C PHE A 263 -18.93 5.11 9.83
N GLU A 264 -19.83 4.69 8.92
CA GLU A 264 -20.76 3.60 9.13
C GLU A 264 -20.31 2.39 8.31
N PHE A 265 -20.43 1.20 8.89
CA PHE A 265 -20.08 -0.07 8.23
C PHE A 265 -21.30 -0.96 7.99
N PRO A 266 -21.31 -1.82 6.96
CA PRO A 266 -22.45 -2.68 6.62
C PRO A 266 -22.91 -3.57 7.78
N ASN A 267 -22.01 -4.01 8.65
CA ASN A 267 -22.32 -4.82 9.84
C ASN A 267 -22.96 -4.02 10.99
N GLY A 268 -23.18 -2.71 10.82
CA GLY A 268 -23.72 -1.79 11.82
C GLY A 268 -22.69 -1.28 12.83
N ALA A 269 -21.40 -1.58 12.65
CA ALA A 269 -20.34 -0.95 13.43
C ALA A 269 -20.18 0.52 13.02
N VAL A 270 -19.63 1.31 13.94
CA VAL A 270 -19.26 2.72 13.72
C VAL A 270 -17.77 2.87 13.87
N GLY A 271 -17.14 3.61 12.97
CA GLY A 271 -15.72 3.97 13.04
C GLY A 271 -15.53 5.47 13.26
N ASN A 272 -14.58 5.84 14.10
CA ASN A 272 -14.14 7.23 14.23
C ASN A 272 -12.64 7.33 13.97
N ILE A 273 -12.24 8.39 13.27
CA ILE A 273 -10.82 8.73 13.12
C ILE A 273 -10.55 10.17 13.53
N MET A 274 -9.35 10.39 14.02
CA MET A 274 -8.72 11.70 14.08
C MET A 274 -7.36 11.62 13.37
N THR A 275 -7.09 12.60 12.53
CA THR A 275 -5.77 12.77 11.92
C THR A 275 -5.30 14.21 12.05
N SER A 276 -4.00 14.41 12.31
CA SER A 276 -3.48 15.74 12.53
C SER A 276 -1.98 15.87 12.22
N HIS A 277 -1.61 17.05 11.73
CA HIS A 277 -0.22 17.52 11.71
C HIS A 277 0.12 18.43 12.91
N ASN A 278 -0.79 18.55 13.86
CA ASN A 278 -0.63 19.41 15.04
C ASN A 278 -0.90 18.71 16.39
N ILE A 279 -1.33 17.45 16.35
CA ILE A 279 -1.66 16.65 17.54
C ILE A 279 -0.89 15.34 17.46
N ASN A 280 -0.11 15.03 18.51
CA ASN A 280 0.51 13.71 18.63
C ASN A 280 -0.54 12.68 19.05
N ALA A 281 -0.89 11.78 18.15
CA ALA A 281 -1.83 10.70 18.39
C ALA A 281 -1.43 9.47 17.58
N ASN A 282 -1.52 8.30 18.21
CA ASN A 282 -1.13 7.04 17.57
C ASN A 282 -1.78 5.88 18.30
N SER A 283 -3.02 5.58 17.94
CA SER A 283 -3.80 4.55 18.61
C SER A 283 -4.78 3.88 17.67
N MET A 284 -5.19 2.67 18.03
CA MET A 284 -6.30 1.93 17.47
C MET A 284 -7.00 1.19 18.61
N TYR A 285 -8.31 1.35 18.72
CA TYR A 285 -9.16 0.66 19.68
C TYR A 285 -10.35 0.04 19.00
N VAL A 286 -10.65 -1.21 19.32
CA VAL A 286 -11.78 -1.95 18.79
C VAL A 286 -12.62 -2.50 19.93
N SER A 287 -13.91 -2.13 19.99
CA SER A 287 -14.89 -2.68 20.91
C SER A 287 -15.80 -3.67 20.16
N ALA A 288 -15.97 -4.83 20.76
CA ALA A 288 -16.78 -5.90 20.23
C ALA A 288 -17.79 -6.39 21.28
N GLU A 289 -18.58 -7.39 20.95
CA GLU A 289 -19.70 -7.86 21.76
C GLU A 289 -19.29 -8.41 23.14
N THR A 290 -18.15 -9.13 23.19
CA THR A 290 -17.68 -9.82 24.41
C THR A 290 -16.36 -9.27 24.94
N GLY A 291 -15.88 -8.13 24.42
CA GLY A 291 -14.62 -7.51 24.88
C GLY A 291 -14.10 -6.46 23.92
N TRP A 292 -12.84 -6.14 24.08
CA TRP A 292 -12.13 -5.16 23.27
C TRP A 292 -10.66 -5.55 23.09
N PHE A 293 -10.03 -4.96 22.09
CA PHE A 293 -8.58 -5.02 21.86
C PHE A 293 -8.07 -3.69 21.31
N GLN A 294 -6.80 -3.40 21.54
CA GLN A 294 -6.21 -2.13 21.12
C GLN A 294 -4.73 -2.28 20.76
N LEU A 295 -4.25 -1.38 19.91
CA LEU A 295 -2.84 -1.11 19.67
C LEU A 295 -2.51 0.33 20.06
N GLN A 296 -1.44 0.54 20.81
CA GLN A 296 -0.93 1.85 21.18
C GLN A 296 0.55 1.75 21.61
N PRO A 297 1.50 2.24 20.75
CA PRO A 297 1.26 2.85 19.45
C PRO A 297 0.78 1.84 18.40
N ALA A 298 0.00 2.33 17.39
CA ALA A 298 -0.56 1.52 16.31
C ALA A 298 0.14 1.71 14.95
N ASN A 299 0.78 2.87 14.73
CA ASN A 299 1.28 3.29 13.41
C ASN A 299 2.78 3.62 13.37
N ASN A 300 3.55 3.34 14.42
CA ASN A 300 5.00 3.59 14.46
C ASN A 300 5.75 2.61 13.54
N TYR A 301 7.01 2.91 13.27
CA TYR A 301 7.93 1.98 12.60
C TYR A 301 8.37 0.81 13.50
N GLY A 302 7.87 0.76 14.72
CA GLY A 302 8.14 -0.22 15.78
C GLY A 302 8.89 0.41 16.97
N PRO A 303 8.84 -0.28 18.12
CA PRO A 303 7.90 -1.37 18.39
C PRO A 303 6.45 -0.87 18.48
N LEU A 304 5.48 -1.71 18.09
CA LEU A 304 4.08 -1.53 18.43
C LEU A 304 3.79 -2.22 19.77
N SER A 305 2.62 -1.96 20.33
CA SER A 305 2.16 -2.59 21.57
C SER A 305 0.65 -2.75 21.55
N GLY A 306 0.16 -3.84 22.10
CA GLY A 306 -1.27 -4.10 22.14
C GLY A 306 -1.70 -4.88 23.37
N LYS A 307 -2.99 -4.81 23.66
CA LYS A 307 -3.63 -5.56 24.74
C LYS A 307 -5.09 -5.85 24.47
N THR A 308 -5.64 -6.80 25.20
CA THR A 308 -7.04 -7.20 25.11
C THR A 308 -7.76 -7.03 26.45
N SER A 309 -9.11 -7.02 26.40
CA SER A 309 -9.96 -7.01 27.63
C SER A 309 -9.82 -8.26 28.48
N LYS A 310 -9.23 -9.34 27.94
CA LYS A 310 -8.97 -10.57 28.68
C LYS A 310 -7.66 -10.52 29.48
N GLY A 311 -6.92 -9.43 29.37
CA GLY A 311 -5.63 -9.25 30.03
C GLY A 311 -4.44 -9.73 29.21
N ASP A 312 -4.66 -10.25 27.99
CA ASP A 312 -3.57 -10.67 27.12
C ASP A 312 -2.82 -9.45 26.60
N VAL A 313 -1.50 -9.55 26.57
CA VAL A 313 -0.61 -8.61 25.88
C VAL A 313 -0.39 -9.14 24.46
N ILE A 314 -0.55 -8.28 23.46
CA ILE A 314 -0.17 -8.59 22.08
C ILE A 314 1.29 -8.21 21.94
N GLU A 315 2.16 -9.20 21.76
CA GLU A 315 3.59 -9.00 21.68
C GLU A 315 4.20 -9.89 20.59
N PHE A 316 5.02 -9.26 19.72
CA PHE A 316 5.76 -9.93 18.67
C PHE A 316 7.21 -9.44 18.66
N PRO A 317 8.16 -10.27 18.24
CA PRO A 317 9.53 -9.83 17.98
C PRO A 317 9.54 -8.63 17.03
N HIS A 318 10.43 -7.66 17.31
CA HIS A 318 10.56 -6.50 16.42
C HIS A 318 11.17 -6.92 15.08
N GLU A 319 10.43 -6.66 14.01
CA GLU A 319 10.91 -6.78 12.64
C GLU A 319 10.70 -5.47 11.88
N SER A 320 11.57 -5.19 10.91
CA SER A 320 11.39 -4.03 10.03
C SER A 320 10.17 -4.23 9.14
N GLN A 321 9.15 -3.41 9.32
CA GLN A 321 7.92 -3.43 8.53
C GLN A 321 8.20 -3.20 7.05
N GLN A 322 9.20 -2.38 6.74
CA GLN A 322 9.64 -2.08 5.38
C GLN A 322 10.31 -3.30 4.73
N LYS A 323 11.14 -4.04 5.48
CA LYS A 323 11.70 -5.32 5.04
C LYS A 323 10.59 -6.31 4.69
N LEU A 324 9.64 -6.50 5.60
CA LEU A 324 8.52 -7.42 5.40
C LEU A 324 7.69 -7.03 4.16
N GLN A 325 7.35 -5.75 4.01
CA GLN A 325 6.60 -5.23 2.87
C GLN A 325 7.31 -5.49 1.53
N MET A 326 8.61 -5.19 1.45
CA MET A 326 9.37 -5.38 0.21
C MET A 326 9.58 -6.87 -0.12
N ASP A 327 9.78 -7.71 0.90
CA ASP A 327 9.85 -9.16 0.71
C ASP A 327 8.50 -9.75 0.28
N ASP A 328 7.37 -9.29 0.84
CA ASP A 328 6.04 -9.76 0.45
C ASP A 328 5.69 -9.37 -0.98
N PHE A 329 5.99 -8.12 -1.39
CA PHE A 329 5.84 -7.73 -2.79
C PHE A 329 6.75 -8.56 -3.72
N SER A 330 7.99 -8.82 -3.29
CA SER A 330 8.93 -9.62 -4.08
C SER A 330 8.45 -11.07 -4.21
N LYS A 331 7.85 -11.65 -3.18
CA LYS A 331 7.20 -12.97 -3.27
C LYS A 331 6.02 -12.98 -4.24
N HIS A 332 5.23 -11.87 -4.27
CA HIS A 332 4.17 -11.71 -5.25
C HIS A 332 4.71 -11.73 -6.69
N VAL A 333 5.84 -11.10 -6.94
CA VAL A 333 6.48 -11.08 -8.27
C VAL A 333 7.11 -12.42 -8.62
N LEU A 334 7.89 -13.02 -7.71
CA LEU A 334 8.71 -14.21 -7.96
C LEU A 334 7.91 -15.51 -7.95
N PHE A 335 6.90 -15.61 -7.09
CA PHE A 335 6.21 -16.86 -6.77
C PHE A 335 4.69 -16.77 -6.94
N ASP A 336 4.19 -15.67 -7.49
CA ASP A 336 2.76 -15.38 -7.64
C ASP A 336 1.96 -15.50 -6.32
N ALA A 337 2.64 -15.19 -5.18
CA ALA A 337 2.00 -15.10 -3.88
C ALA A 337 0.90 -14.00 -3.91
N PRO A 338 -0.12 -14.05 -3.05
CA PRO A 338 -1.15 -13.01 -3.00
C PRO A 338 -0.56 -11.61 -2.83
N ASN A 339 -1.07 -10.63 -3.58
CA ASN A 339 -0.72 -9.23 -3.39
C ASN A 339 -1.51 -8.67 -2.19
N ILE A 340 -0.84 -8.45 -1.07
CA ILE A 340 -1.48 -7.98 0.17
C ILE A 340 -1.77 -6.48 0.21
N ALA A 341 -1.19 -5.70 -0.72
CA ALA A 341 -1.38 -4.26 -0.83
C ALA A 341 -1.50 -3.83 -2.31
N PRO A 342 -2.54 -4.27 -3.04
CA PRO A 342 -2.71 -3.97 -4.45
C PRO A 342 -3.09 -2.51 -4.71
N GLY A 343 -2.99 -2.08 -5.98
CA GLY A 343 -3.36 -0.73 -6.40
C GLY A 343 -4.80 -0.34 -6.08
N GLU A 344 -5.72 -1.28 -6.19
CA GLU A 344 -7.14 -1.10 -5.88
C GLU A 344 -7.38 -0.72 -4.41
N MET A 345 -6.53 -1.17 -3.51
CA MET A 345 -6.55 -0.76 -2.11
C MET A 345 -6.13 0.71 -1.95
N GLY A 346 -5.12 1.15 -2.72
CA GLY A 346 -4.74 2.56 -2.77
C GLY A 346 -5.85 3.44 -3.33
N LYS A 347 -6.49 3.01 -4.42
CA LYS A 347 -7.66 3.69 -5.01
C LYS A 347 -8.83 3.79 -4.02
N ARG A 348 -9.15 2.69 -3.32
CA ARG A 348 -10.19 2.68 -2.27
C ARG A 348 -9.94 3.78 -1.23
N ASP A 349 -8.73 3.86 -0.72
CA ASP A 349 -8.39 4.84 0.31
C ASP A 349 -8.47 6.28 -0.23
N MET A 350 -8.11 6.52 -1.50
CA MET A 350 -8.30 7.82 -2.14
C MET A 350 -9.78 8.17 -2.35
N ILE A 351 -10.65 7.20 -2.67
CA ILE A 351 -12.11 7.44 -2.72
C ILE A 351 -12.63 7.85 -1.33
N ILE A 352 -12.16 7.20 -0.27
CA ILE A 352 -12.55 7.56 1.11
C ILE A 352 -12.04 8.97 1.47
N CYS A 353 -10.79 9.29 1.14
CA CYS A 353 -10.24 10.64 1.35
C CYS A 353 -11.03 11.72 0.60
N ALA A 354 -11.38 11.47 -0.67
CA ALA A 354 -12.21 12.38 -1.46
C ALA A 354 -13.59 12.60 -0.82
N ALA A 355 -14.24 11.53 -0.33
CA ALA A 355 -15.52 11.63 0.35
C ALA A 355 -15.43 12.37 1.70
N ILE A 356 -14.32 12.26 2.42
CA ILE A 356 -14.05 13.05 3.63
C ILE A 356 -13.98 14.55 3.28
N TYR A 357 -13.21 14.94 2.27
CA TYR A 357 -13.14 16.31 1.83
C TYR A 357 -14.48 16.82 1.30
N GLU A 358 -15.25 15.98 0.59
CA GLU A 358 -16.60 16.31 0.15
C GLU A 358 -17.54 16.57 1.33
N SER A 359 -17.50 15.74 2.37
CA SER A 359 -18.29 15.93 3.60
C SER A 359 -17.96 17.28 4.26
N ILE A 360 -16.67 17.59 4.40
CA ILE A 360 -16.19 18.88 4.95
C ILE A 360 -16.73 20.04 4.14
N ALA A 361 -16.57 20.00 2.81
CA ALA A 361 -17.05 21.05 1.90
C ALA A 361 -18.58 21.26 1.97
N LYS A 362 -19.33 20.23 2.34
CA LYS A 362 -20.78 20.26 2.56
C LYS A 362 -21.17 20.56 4.01
N GLY A 363 -20.26 21.08 4.82
CA GLY A 363 -20.52 21.43 6.23
C GLY A 363 -20.74 20.24 7.16
N GLY A 364 -20.10 19.11 6.88
CA GLY A 364 -20.19 17.89 7.68
C GLY A 364 -21.39 17.00 7.33
N GLN A 365 -21.97 17.16 6.15
CA GLN A 365 -23.07 16.28 5.70
C GLN A 365 -22.53 14.87 5.39
N LYS A 366 -23.39 13.88 5.62
CA LYS A 366 -23.10 12.49 5.28
C LYS A 366 -22.91 12.31 3.77
N VAL A 367 -21.79 11.70 3.40
CA VAL A 367 -21.46 11.29 2.03
C VAL A 367 -21.51 9.76 1.97
N MET A 368 -22.23 9.23 0.99
CA MET A 368 -22.30 7.78 0.76
C MET A 368 -21.07 7.32 -0.02
N LEU A 369 -20.54 6.17 0.37
CA LEU A 369 -19.38 5.54 -0.26
C LEU A 369 -19.87 4.37 -1.11
N ASN A 370 -19.49 4.38 -2.39
CA ASN A 370 -19.68 3.24 -3.28
C ASN A 370 -18.31 2.59 -3.54
N LEU A 371 -17.95 1.65 -2.69
CA LEU A 371 -16.68 0.95 -2.75
C LEU A 371 -16.89 -0.47 -3.26
N GLU A 372 -16.06 -0.89 -4.19
CA GLU A 372 -16.08 -2.28 -4.68
C GLU A 372 -15.87 -3.26 -3.51
N PRO A 373 -16.66 -4.34 -3.45
CA PRO A 373 -16.42 -5.41 -2.49
C PRO A 373 -15.05 -6.05 -2.72
N GLY A 374 -14.35 -6.42 -1.67
CA GLY A 374 -13.22 -7.33 -1.83
C GLY A 374 -11.87 -6.90 -1.31
N TYR A 375 -11.67 -5.65 -0.92
CA TYR A 375 -10.36 -5.21 -0.39
C TYR A 375 -10.43 -4.77 1.09
N GLY A 376 -11.35 -5.31 1.88
CA GLY A 376 -11.54 -4.96 3.27
C GLY A 376 -10.32 -5.31 4.15
N PHE A 377 -9.83 -6.54 4.06
CA PHE A 377 -8.71 -7.03 4.88
C PHE A 377 -7.33 -6.99 4.21
N GLY A 378 -7.13 -6.10 3.26
CA GLY A 378 -5.85 -6.01 2.57
C GLY A 378 -5.67 -7.08 1.49
N GLY A 379 -5.85 -6.70 0.26
CA GLY A 379 -5.41 -7.39 -0.95
C GLY A 379 -6.04 -8.74 -1.29
N ILE A 380 -6.62 -9.42 -0.32
CA ILE A 380 -7.28 -10.71 -0.55
C ILE A 380 -8.78 -10.44 -0.72
N PRO A 381 -9.38 -10.75 -1.88
CA PRO A 381 -10.82 -10.64 -2.05
C PRO A 381 -11.54 -11.46 -0.97
N THR A 382 -12.46 -10.83 -0.24
CA THR A 382 -13.38 -11.57 0.63
C THR A 382 -14.41 -12.23 -0.27
N SER A 383 -14.41 -13.55 -0.29
CA SER A 383 -15.42 -14.39 -0.97
C SER A 383 -16.81 -14.13 -0.41
#